data_0d7cd95892f8f982490f73cdb11512fb
#
_entry.id   0d7cd95892f8f982490f73cdb11512fb
#
_cell.length_a   1.000
_cell.length_b   1.000
_cell.length_c   1.000
_cell.angle_alpha   90.00
_cell.angle_beta   90.00
_cell.angle_gamma   90.00
#
_symmetry.space_group_name_H-M   'P 1'
#
loop_
_entity.id
_entity.type
_entity.pdbx_description
1 polymer ?
#
loop_
_entity_poly.entity_id
_entity_poly.type
_entity_poly.pdbx_seq_one_letter_code
_entity_poly.pdbx_strand_id
1 'polypeptide(L)'
;IKEDLSNLAFMNYLGKKPFKTLYHLIVFLFKGKPYLKEIISKDFRVPVESLTFNKGALDYVRDIKNRHRVVYLISGSHQILVDQFQSHLKIFFEAFGTNKKFNMVGQNKVKFINESLNINNFDYFGNSKKDLPIWNYCKKIIYTNVSSSLRIIINSSKLEKFEVKENFK
;
A
#
# COMPACT_ATOMS: atom_id res chain seq x y z
N ILE A 1 -5.48 -4.97 -4.78
CA ILE A 1 -5.72 -6.37 -4.39
C ILE A 1 -6.69 -6.41 -3.22
N LYS A 2 -7.41 -7.52 -3.09
CA LYS A 2 -8.33 -7.78 -1.98
C LYS A 2 -7.58 -8.18 -0.71
N GLU A 3 -6.51 -8.91 -0.87
CA GLU A 3 -5.70 -9.47 0.21
C GLU A 3 -4.71 -8.43 0.77
N ASP A 4 -4.45 -8.48 2.08
CA ASP A 4 -3.36 -7.74 2.72
C ASP A 4 -2.08 -8.58 2.65
N LEU A 5 -1.10 -8.12 1.87
CA LEU A 5 0.18 -8.83 1.67
C LEU A 5 0.95 -9.06 2.97
N SER A 6 0.85 -8.13 3.93
CA SER A 6 1.52 -8.29 5.23
C SER A 6 0.86 -9.39 6.05
N ASN A 7 -0.48 -9.50 5.99
CA ASN A 7 -1.21 -10.58 6.65
C ASN A 7 -0.94 -11.95 6.00
N LEU A 8 -0.91 -12.01 4.66
CA LEU A 8 -0.55 -13.25 3.95
C LEU A 8 0.86 -13.73 4.34
N ALA A 9 1.84 -12.81 4.35
CA ALA A 9 3.20 -13.13 4.75
C ALA A 9 3.26 -13.61 6.21
N PHE A 10 2.51 -12.96 7.12
CA PHE A 10 2.45 -13.35 8.53
C PHE A 10 1.86 -14.75 8.71
N MET A 11 0.73 -15.04 8.09
CA MET A 11 0.08 -16.36 8.17
C MET A 11 0.98 -17.46 7.60
N ASN A 12 1.65 -17.20 6.47
CA ASN A 12 2.62 -18.13 5.91
C ASN A 12 3.81 -18.39 6.85
N TYR A 13 4.34 -17.34 7.48
CA TYR A 13 5.43 -17.45 8.42
C TYR A 13 5.03 -18.22 9.68
N LEU A 14 3.85 -17.95 10.23
CA LEU A 14 3.28 -18.65 11.37
C LEU A 14 3.12 -20.15 11.08
N GLY A 15 2.56 -20.49 9.92
CA GLY A 15 2.38 -21.89 9.53
C GLY A 15 3.68 -22.67 9.36
N LYS A 16 4.73 -22.02 8.83
CA LYS A 16 6.03 -22.67 8.61
C LYS A 16 6.94 -22.70 9.84
N LYS A 17 6.86 -21.69 10.71
CA LYS A 17 7.83 -21.45 11.81
C LYS A 17 7.13 -20.97 13.10
N PRO A 18 6.19 -21.74 13.70
CA PRO A 18 5.34 -21.25 14.79
C PRO A 18 6.14 -20.78 16.01
N PHE A 19 7.15 -21.54 16.47
CA PHE A 19 7.97 -21.16 17.62
C PHE A 19 8.82 -19.91 17.38
N LYS A 20 9.37 -19.74 16.14
CA LYS A 20 10.09 -18.52 15.76
C LYS A 20 9.15 -17.34 15.68
N THR A 21 7.90 -17.54 15.25
CA THR A 21 6.89 -16.48 15.24
C THR A 21 6.63 -15.94 16.63
N LEU A 22 6.47 -16.83 17.64
CA LEU A 22 6.29 -16.42 19.04
C LEU A 22 7.48 -15.61 19.56
N TYR A 23 8.71 -16.05 19.29
CA TYR A 23 9.91 -15.29 19.63
C TYR A 23 9.91 -13.90 18.98
N HIS A 24 9.62 -13.79 17.68
CA HIS A 24 9.61 -12.51 16.99
C HIS A 24 8.45 -11.61 17.41
N LEU A 25 7.33 -12.15 17.87
CA LEU A 25 6.25 -11.36 18.47
C LEU A 25 6.68 -10.73 19.81
N ILE A 26 7.46 -11.44 20.61
CA ILE A 26 8.04 -10.86 21.84
C ILE A 26 9.04 -9.76 21.48
N VAL A 27 9.95 -10.01 20.55
CA VAL A 27 10.95 -9.03 20.11
C VAL A 27 10.29 -7.82 19.44
N PHE A 28 9.15 -7.99 18.80
CA PHE A 28 8.35 -6.90 18.22
C PHE A 28 7.96 -5.83 19.24
N LEU A 29 7.71 -6.20 20.51
CA LEU A 29 7.39 -5.25 21.58
C LEU A 29 8.51 -4.23 21.80
N PHE A 30 9.77 -4.61 21.51
CA PHE A 30 10.95 -3.75 21.65
C PHE A 30 11.39 -3.10 20.33
N LYS A 31 11.27 -3.81 19.21
CA LYS A 31 11.79 -3.38 17.89
C LYS A 31 10.72 -2.80 16.94
N GLY A 32 9.45 -2.92 17.32
CA GLY A 32 8.33 -2.33 16.59
C GLY A 32 7.92 -3.04 15.29
N LYS A 33 6.88 -2.49 14.66
CA LYS A 33 6.25 -3.05 13.44
C LYS A 33 7.18 -3.23 12.23
N PRO A 34 8.11 -2.33 11.93
CA PRO A 34 9.02 -2.51 10.79
C PRO A 34 9.88 -3.75 10.88
N TYR A 35 10.40 -4.05 12.07
CA TYR A 35 11.18 -5.26 12.33
C TYR A 35 10.39 -6.54 12.02
N LEU A 36 9.17 -6.65 12.57
CA LEU A 36 8.34 -7.83 12.35
C LEU A 36 8.01 -8.01 10.87
N LYS A 37 7.63 -6.93 10.18
CA LYS A 37 7.35 -6.94 8.74
C LYS A 37 8.54 -7.44 7.93
N GLU A 38 9.76 -7.03 8.27
CA GLU A 38 10.96 -7.50 7.59
C GLU A 38 11.16 -9.00 7.75
N ILE A 39 11.12 -9.49 8.99
CA ILE A 39 11.37 -10.91 9.28
C ILE A 39 10.36 -11.81 8.56
N ILE A 40 9.07 -11.48 8.64
CA ILE A 40 8.03 -12.29 7.98
C ILE A 40 8.07 -12.21 6.45
N SER A 41 8.61 -11.12 5.89
CA SER A 41 8.65 -10.91 4.44
C SER A 41 9.86 -11.53 3.76
N LYS A 42 10.94 -11.85 4.49
CA LYS A 42 12.19 -12.37 3.90
C LYS A 42 12.01 -13.70 3.17
N ASP A 43 11.22 -14.60 3.76
CA ASP A 43 11.03 -15.95 3.22
C ASP A 43 9.70 -16.09 2.45
N PHE A 44 8.93 -14.99 2.35
CA PHE A 44 7.63 -15.01 1.70
C PHE A 44 7.73 -14.64 0.22
N ARG A 45 7.27 -15.56 -0.64
CA ARG A 45 7.04 -15.28 -2.06
C ARG A 45 5.57 -14.92 -2.25
N VAL A 46 5.34 -13.74 -2.82
CA VAL A 46 3.98 -13.27 -3.12
C VAL A 46 3.40 -14.14 -4.21
N PRO A 47 2.29 -14.86 -3.95
CA PRO A 47 1.63 -15.69 -4.97
C PRO A 47 0.81 -14.81 -5.91
N VAL A 48 1.47 -13.99 -6.73
CA VAL A 48 0.84 -12.90 -7.47
C VAL A 48 -0.23 -13.40 -8.41
N GLU A 49 -0.06 -14.58 -9.00
CA GLU A 49 -1.02 -15.22 -9.89
C GLU A 49 -2.33 -15.61 -9.20
N SER A 50 -2.28 -15.87 -7.89
CA SER A 50 -3.45 -16.24 -7.07
C SER A 50 -4.09 -15.06 -6.35
N LEU A 51 -3.52 -13.86 -6.45
CA LEU A 51 -4.11 -12.68 -5.83
C LEU A 51 -5.35 -12.20 -6.58
N THR A 52 -6.36 -11.82 -5.82
CA THR A 52 -7.57 -11.21 -6.37
C THR A 52 -7.32 -9.72 -6.63
N PHE A 53 -7.21 -9.35 -7.90
CA PHE A 53 -7.00 -7.96 -8.28
C PHE A 53 -8.32 -7.21 -8.47
N ASN A 54 -8.37 -5.98 -8.00
CA ASN A 54 -9.40 -5.06 -8.44
C ASN A 54 -9.03 -4.58 -9.86
N LYS A 55 -9.70 -5.17 -10.86
CA LYS A 55 -9.46 -4.88 -12.28
C LYS A 55 -9.68 -3.40 -12.60
N GLY A 56 -10.76 -2.79 -12.05
CA GLY A 56 -11.02 -1.38 -12.26
C GLY A 56 -9.87 -0.48 -11.78
N ALA A 57 -9.26 -0.81 -10.64
CA ALA A 57 -8.10 -0.09 -10.14
C ALA A 57 -6.86 -0.27 -11.04
N LEU A 58 -6.60 -1.50 -11.52
CA LEU A 58 -5.49 -1.77 -12.44
C LEU A 58 -5.68 -1.05 -13.77
N ASP A 59 -6.88 -1.12 -14.34
CA ASP A 59 -7.19 -0.47 -15.62
C ASP A 59 -7.07 1.05 -15.51
N TYR A 60 -7.53 1.63 -14.38
CA TYR A 60 -7.32 3.05 -14.10
C TYR A 60 -5.84 3.44 -14.06
N VAL A 61 -5.02 2.69 -13.32
CA VAL A 61 -3.58 2.96 -13.21
C VAL A 61 -2.88 2.82 -14.57
N ARG A 62 -3.24 1.81 -15.37
CA ARG A 62 -2.72 1.62 -16.73
C ARG A 62 -3.09 2.76 -17.66
N ASP A 63 -4.34 3.23 -17.60
CA ASP A 63 -4.80 4.37 -18.38
C ASP A 63 -4.00 5.65 -18.04
N ILE A 64 -3.79 5.93 -16.76
CA ILE A 64 -2.96 7.05 -16.30
C ILE A 64 -1.52 6.94 -16.82
N LYS A 65 -0.92 5.74 -16.76
CA LYS A 65 0.41 5.50 -17.33
C LYS A 65 0.45 5.72 -18.85
N ASN A 66 -0.58 5.25 -19.57
CA ASN A 66 -0.67 5.40 -21.02
C ASN A 66 -0.83 6.88 -21.45
N ARG A 67 -1.33 7.73 -20.57
CA ARG A 67 -1.35 9.19 -20.73
C ARG A 67 -0.01 9.85 -20.36
N HIS A 68 1.09 9.09 -20.31
CA HIS A 68 2.44 9.55 -19.96
C HIS A 68 2.58 10.22 -18.58
N ARG A 69 1.67 9.91 -17.64
CA ARG A 69 1.80 10.36 -16.26
C ARG A 69 2.63 9.38 -15.44
N VAL A 70 3.51 9.92 -14.59
CA VAL A 70 4.32 9.11 -13.68
C VAL A 70 3.44 8.58 -12.56
N VAL A 71 3.51 7.28 -12.29
CA VAL A 71 2.74 6.60 -11.25
C VAL A 71 3.68 5.90 -10.29
N TYR A 72 3.60 6.28 -9.02
CA TYR A 72 4.34 5.64 -7.93
C TYR A 72 3.43 4.69 -7.14
N LEU A 73 3.99 3.58 -6.67
CA LEU A 73 3.35 2.73 -5.68
C LEU A 73 3.94 3.02 -4.29
N ILE A 74 3.13 3.49 -3.34
CA ILE A 74 3.55 3.76 -1.96
C ILE A 74 2.74 2.90 -1.00
N SER A 75 3.36 1.87 -0.43
CA SER A 75 2.69 0.81 0.33
C SER A 75 3.15 0.71 1.77
N GLY A 76 2.22 0.42 2.68
CA GLY A 76 2.55 0.06 4.07
C GLY A 76 3.15 -1.34 4.24
N SER A 77 3.13 -2.19 3.19
CA SER A 77 3.81 -3.49 3.20
C SER A 77 5.33 -3.33 3.20
N HIS A 78 6.05 -4.38 3.60
CA HIS A 78 7.52 -4.35 3.57
C HIS A 78 8.05 -4.25 2.13
N GLN A 79 9.18 -3.55 1.95
CA GLN A 79 9.78 -3.30 0.62
C GLN A 79 9.96 -4.59 -0.19
N ILE A 80 10.43 -5.68 0.43
CA ILE A 80 10.59 -6.99 -0.23
C ILE A 80 9.31 -7.46 -0.93
N LEU A 81 8.13 -7.25 -0.32
CA LEU A 81 6.84 -7.63 -0.92
C LEU A 81 6.43 -6.67 -2.03
N VAL A 82 6.73 -5.39 -1.84
CA VAL A 82 6.45 -4.34 -2.81
C VAL A 82 7.28 -4.54 -4.08
N ASP A 83 8.55 -4.93 -3.95
CA ASP A 83 9.44 -5.22 -5.08
C ASP A 83 8.94 -6.43 -5.90
N GLN A 84 8.50 -7.50 -5.23
CA GLN A 84 7.92 -8.66 -5.91
C GLN A 84 6.65 -8.27 -6.70
N PHE A 85 5.80 -7.44 -6.10
CA PHE A 85 4.58 -6.94 -6.72
C PHE A 85 4.88 -6.04 -7.93
N GLN A 86 5.82 -5.11 -7.79
CA GLN A 86 6.27 -4.24 -8.87
C GLN A 86 6.87 -5.04 -10.02
N SER A 87 7.72 -6.02 -9.72
CA SER A 87 8.38 -6.87 -10.74
C SER A 87 7.38 -7.65 -11.59
N HIS A 88 6.23 -8.03 -11.00
CA HIS A 88 5.15 -8.70 -11.72
C HIS A 88 4.32 -7.74 -12.56
N LEU A 89 3.83 -6.65 -11.97
CA LEU A 89 2.92 -5.72 -12.66
C LEU A 89 3.61 -4.81 -13.67
N LYS A 90 4.81 -4.31 -13.36
CA LYS A 90 5.61 -3.40 -14.23
C LYS A 90 4.88 -2.16 -14.72
N ILE A 91 3.90 -1.67 -13.94
CA ILE A 91 3.08 -0.51 -14.31
C ILE A 91 3.50 0.78 -13.59
N PHE A 92 4.23 0.68 -12.48
CA PHE A 92 4.68 1.83 -11.72
C PHE A 92 6.07 2.28 -12.17
N PHE A 93 6.34 3.57 -12.08
CA PHE A 93 7.67 4.12 -12.31
C PHE A 93 8.63 3.62 -11.23
N GLU A 94 8.24 3.79 -9.97
CA GLU A 94 8.93 3.26 -8.80
C GLU A 94 7.94 2.79 -7.75
N ALA A 95 8.40 1.93 -6.83
CA ALA A 95 7.57 1.34 -5.78
C ALA A 95 8.29 1.37 -4.42
N PHE A 96 7.60 1.91 -3.42
CA PHE A 96 8.15 2.17 -2.08
C PHE A 96 7.32 1.48 -1.01
N GLY A 97 8.00 0.79 -0.11
CA GLY A 97 7.42 0.06 1.01
C GLY A 97 8.03 0.43 2.35
N THR A 98 7.52 -0.18 3.42
CA THR A 98 8.11 -0.13 4.76
C THR A 98 9.47 -0.81 4.75
N ASN A 99 10.46 -0.21 5.43
CA ASN A 99 11.77 -0.82 5.70
C ASN A 99 12.11 -0.70 7.19
N LYS A 100 13.30 -1.18 7.60
CA LYS A 100 13.76 -1.14 9.01
C LYS A 100 13.69 0.23 9.65
N LYS A 101 14.00 1.28 8.91
CA LYS A 101 14.13 2.66 9.40
C LYS A 101 12.84 3.45 9.27
N PHE A 102 11.94 3.05 8.35
CA PHE A 102 10.79 3.86 7.97
C PHE A 102 9.53 3.02 7.75
N ASN A 103 8.50 3.30 8.56
CA ASN A 103 7.20 2.66 8.42
C ASN A 103 6.30 3.49 7.48
N MET A 104 6.10 3.04 6.25
CA MET A 104 5.38 3.73 5.18
C MET A 104 3.86 3.73 5.37
N VAL A 105 3.36 4.32 6.47
CA VAL A 105 1.93 4.35 6.82
C VAL A 105 1.51 5.74 7.28
N GLY A 106 0.33 6.18 6.90
CA GLY A 106 -0.30 7.42 7.36
C GLY A 106 0.58 8.65 7.11
N GLN A 107 0.83 9.45 8.15
CA GLN A 107 1.62 10.68 8.07
C GLN A 107 3.05 10.46 7.53
N ASN A 108 3.63 9.27 7.76
CA ASN A 108 4.94 8.96 7.21
C ASN A 108 4.95 8.91 5.67
N LYS A 109 3.84 8.51 5.03
CA LYS A 109 3.73 8.61 3.57
C LYS A 109 3.77 10.06 3.09
N VAL A 110 3.08 10.97 3.80
CA VAL A 110 3.09 12.41 3.49
C VAL A 110 4.53 12.93 3.56
N LYS A 111 5.22 12.63 4.66
CA LYS A 111 6.63 13.02 4.84
C LYS A 111 7.51 12.48 3.72
N PHE A 112 7.35 11.23 3.35
CA PHE A 112 8.11 10.60 2.27
C PHE A 112 7.85 11.27 0.90
N ILE A 113 6.58 11.54 0.57
CA ILE A 113 6.21 12.19 -0.70
C ILE A 113 6.82 13.60 -0.77
N ASN A 114 6.72 14.38 0.30
CA ASN A 114 7.18 15.78 0.31
C ASN A 114 8.70 15.88 0.42
N GLU A 115 9.34 15.14 1.33
CA GLU A 115 10.75 15.31 1.65
C GLU A 115 11.69 14.42 0.82
N SER A 116 11.26 13.18 0.48
CA SER A 116 12.12 12.24 -0.24
C SER A 116 11.87 12.29 -1.75
N LEU A 117 10.61 12.37 -2.17
CA LEU A 117 10.26 12.48 -3.60
C LEU A 117 10.18 13.94 -4.07
N ASN A 118 10.11 14.91 -3.16
CA ASN A 118 9.93 16.33 -3.44
C ASN A 118 8.74 16.61 -4.39
N ILE A 119 7.61 15.92 -4.15
CA ILE A 119 6.41 16.03 -4.96
C ILE A 119 5.34 16.79 -4.19
N ASN A 120 4.96 17.99 -4.68
CA ASN A 120 3.98 18.87 -4.03
C ASN A 120 2.62 18.91 -4.78
N ASN A 121 2.55 18.36 -5.99
CA ASN A 121 1.35 18.37 -6.81
C ASN A 121 1.08 16.96 -7.35
N PHE A 122 0.16 16.24 -6.70
CA PHE A 122 -0.14 14.85 -7.02
C PHE A 122 -1.61 14.51 -6.78
N ASP A 123 -2.08 13.51 -7.48
CA ASP A 123 -3.34 12.81 -7.20
C ASP A 123 -3.03 11.58 -6.34
N TYR A 124 -3.90 11.24 -5.40
CA TYR A 124 -3.64 10.09 -4.52
C TYR A 124 -4.77 9.08 -4.56
N PHE A 125 -4.42 7.83 -4.88
CA PHE A 125 -5.33 6.68 -4.90
C PHE A 125 -5.21 5.88 -3.60
N GLY A 126 -6.27 5.85 -2.81
CA GLY A 126 -6.33 5.12 -1.55
C GLY A 126 -7.68 4.45 -1.30
N ASN A 127 -7.77 3.68 -0.21
CA ASN A 127 -8.98 2.93 0.13
C ASN A 127 -9.24 2.81 1.64
N SER A 128 -8.43 3.43 2.47
CA SER A 128 -8.51 3.24 3.93
C SER A 128 -8.39 4.53 4.73
N LYS A 129 -8.82 4.49 5.99
CA LYS A 129 -8.62 5.61 6.93
C LYS A 129 -7.14 6.01 7.11
N LYS A 130 -6.20 5.10 6.83
CA LYS A 130 -4.76 5.38 6.87
C LYS A 130 -4.31 6.32 5.76
N ASP A 131 -5.13 6.52 4.72
CA ASP A 131 -4.85 7.41 3.60
C ASP A 131 -5.37 8.84 3.83
N LEU A 132 -6.19 9.08 4.87
CA LEU A 132 -6.69 10.41 5.21
C LEU A 132 -5.60 11.49 5.33
N PRO A 133 -4.45 11.23 6.00
CA PRO A 133 -3.39 12.23 6.06
C PRO A 133 -2.88 12.65 4.69
N ILE A 134 -2.81 11.72 3.73
CA ILE A 134 -2.29 12.01 2.39
C ILE A 134 -3.33 12.77 1.57
N TRP A 135 -4.59 12.41 1.67
CA TRP A 135 -5.68 13.12 0.98
C TRP A 135 -5.81 14.59 1.36
N ASN A 136 -5.34 15.00 2.54
CA ASN A 136 -5.29 16.42 2.91
C ASN A 136 -4.24 17.24 2.15
N TYR A 137 -3.30 16.58 1.46
CA TYR A 137 -2.20 17.23 0.73
C TYR A 137 -2.26 16.97 -0.78
N CYS A 138 -3.09 16.05 -1.27
CA CYS A 138 -3.21 15.78 -2.69
C CYS A 138 -4.12 16.80 -3.39
N LYS A 139 -4.00 16.86 -4.72
CA LYS A 139 -4.86 17.68 -5.56
C LYS A 139 -6.22 17.02 -5.82
N LYS A 140 -6.21 15.71 -6.03
CA LYS A 140 -7.40 14.92 -6.31
C LYS A 140 -7.42 13.64 -5.48
N ILE A 141 -8.57 13.38 -4.85
CA ILE A 141 -8.82 12.14 -4.12
C ILE A 141 -9.35 11.10 -5.10
N ILE A 142 -8.60 10.00 -5.26
CA ILE A 142 -9.04 8.84 -6.02
C ILE A 142 -9.23 7.71 -5.02
N TYR A 143 -10.36 7.02 -5.09
CA TYR A 143 -10.66 5.98 -4.11
C TYR A 143 -11.46 4.82 -4.70
N THR A 144 -11.39 3.68 -4.04
CA THR A 144 -12.17 2.48 -4.33
C THR A 144 -12.42 1.73 -3.04
N ASN A 145 -13.54 1.01 -2.93
CA ASN A 145 -13.86 0.12 -1.80
C ASN A 145 -13.65 0.77 -0.42
N VAL A 146 -14.20 1.94 -0.22
CA VAL A 146 -14.14 2.63 1.07
C VAL A 146 -15.37 2.33 1.91
N SER A 147 -15.22 2.28 3.24
CA SER A 147 -16.33 2.15 4.17
C SER A 147 -17.28 3.35 4.07
N SER A 148 -18.55 3.15 4.45
CA SER A 148 -19.55 4.24 4.47
C SER A 148 -19.09 5.44 5.29
N SER A 149 -18.48 5.22 6.46
CA SER A 149 -17.93 6.30 7.29
C SER A 149 -16.81 7.07 6.60
N LEU A 150 -15.94 6.38 5.86
CA LEU A 150 -14.86 7.02 5.12
C LEU A 150 -15.39 7.78 3.90
N ARG A 151 -16.40 7.25 3.23
CA ARG A 151 -17.09 7.92 2.12
C ARG A 151 -17.71 9.26 2.53
N ILE A 152 -18.32 9.33 3.73
CA ILE A 152 -18.84 10.59 4.27
C ILE A 152 -17.72 11.63 4.42
N ILE A 153 -16.57 11.23 4.96
CA ILE A 153 -15.39 12.11 5.12
C ILE A 153 -14.86 12.57 3.75
N ILE A 154 -14.75 11.66 2.78
CA ILE A 154 -14.32 12.02 1.43
C ILE A 154 -15.31 13.02 0.80
N ASN A 155 -16.60 12.78 0.93
CA ASN A 155 -17.63 13.63 0.35
C ASN A 155 -17.66 15.04 0.95
N SER A 156 -17.29 15.20 2.23
CA SER A 156 -17.18 16.52 2.87
C SER A 156 -15.95 17.32 2.44
N SER A 157 -14.95 16.68 1.81
CA SER A 157 -13.77 17.37 1.29
C SER A 157 -14.16 18.30 0.13
N LYS A 158 -13.48 19.46 0.01
CA LYS A 158 -13.61 20.39 -1.13
C LYS A 158 -12.79 19.97 -2.36
N LEU A 159 -11.92 18.99 -2.23
CA LEU A 159 -11.06 18.51 -3.31
C LEU A 159 -11.87 17.77 -4.39
N GLU A 160 -11.32 17.72 -5.59
CA GLU A 160 -11.83 16.87 -6.66
C GLU A 160 -11.80 15.40 -6.23
N LYS A 161 -12.85 14.67 -6.54
CA LYS A 161 -13.01 13.26 -6.14
C LYS A 161 -13.32 12.38 -7.34
N PHE A 162 -12.75 11.19 -7.36
CA PHE A 162 -13.03 10.19 -8.38
C PHE A 162 -13.12 8.79 -7.75
N GLU A 163 -14.27 8.16 -7.87
CA GLU A 163 -14.46 6.78 -7.42
C GLU A 163 -14.19 5.81 -8.57
N VAL A 164 -13.21 4.94 -8.36
CA VAL A 164 -12.96 3.81 -9.24
C VAL A 164 -13.88 2.66 -8.85
N LYS A 165 -14.74 2.23 -9.76
CA LYS A 165 -15.65 1.10 -9.54
C LYS A 165 -14.87 -0.18 -9.33
N GLU A 166 -15.29 -0.97 -8.35
CA GLU A 166 -14.72 -2.29 -8.14
C GLU A 166 -15.11 -3.25 -9.27
N ASN A 167 -14.14 -4.04 -9.66
CA ASN A 167 -14.33 -5.17 -10.54
C ASN A 167 -13.27 -6.21 -10.18
N PHE A 168 -13.65 -7.19 -9.37
CA PHE A 168 -12.79 -8.33 -9.02
C PHE A 168 -13.07 -9.49 -9.97
N LYS A 169 -12.02 -9.98 -10.61
CA LYS A 169 -12.03 -11.25 -11.36
C LYS A 169 -10.92 -12.13 -10.84
#